data_b9c74d99db5d452133ffb8f539f09d9b
#
_entry.id   b9c74d99db5d452133ffb8f539f09d9b
#
_cell.length_a   1.000
_cell.length_b   1.000
_cell.length_c   1.000
_cell.angle_alpha   90.00
_cell.angle_beta   90.00
_cell.angle_gamma   90.00
#
_symmetry.space_group_name_H-M   'P 1'
#
loop_
_entity.id
_entity.type
_entity.pdbx_description
1 polymer ?
#
loop_
_entity_poly.entity_id
_entity_poly.type
_entity_poly.pdbx_seq_one_letter_code
_entity_poly.pdbx_strand_id
1 'polypeptide(L)'
;MIPASDVTSIIDGIEKRGAFPQIDAILSGYQGGADIADAIVETVRRIKAANPKALYACDPVMGNAKSGCFVSDEIPPLLRDRVVPVADIITPNQFELGYLTDSEVGTLDQTLAAVKKAQEIGPKTVLVTSVKRPETPEGQIEMLAVDGDRAFLVSTPLLPFKRNGSGDVTAALFTGHYTETSDVKESLRRTASSVYDLLENTYEAETAELQLIQSQDVFAHPRMQFHAEEL
;
A
#
# COMPACT_ATOMS: atom_id res chain seq x y z
N MET A 1 -22.39 -2.21 3.86
CA MET A 1 -21.46 -1.17 3.40
C MET A 1 -21.79 0.11 4.14
N ILE A 2 -20.80 0.87 4.60
CA ILE A 2 -21.01 2.18 5.24
C ILE A 2 -21.38 3.18 4.15
N PRO A 3 -22.45 3.98 4.29
CA PRO A 3 -22.79 5.01 3.32
C PRO A 3 -21.71 6.09 3.20
N ALA A 4 -21.47 6.61 2.00
CA ALA A 4 -20.51 7.69 1.77
C ALA A 4 -20.85 8.97 2.58
N SER A 5 -22.14 9.21 2.84
CA SER A 5 -22.60 10.32 3.70
C SER A 5 -22.06 10.22 5.13
N ASP A 6 -21.92 9.02 5.67
CA ASP A 6 -21.38 8.80 7.02
C ASP A 6 -19.88 9.09 7.05
N VAL A 7 -19.14 8.61 6.02
CA VAL A 7 -17.72 8.94 5.84
C VAL A 7 -17.54 10.46 5.75
N THR A 8 -18.30 11.13 4.89
CA THR A 8 -18.25 12.59 4.74
C THR A 8 -18.55 13.31 6.07
N SER A 9 -19.56 12.85 6.81
CA SER A 9 -19.93 13.44 8.09
C SER A 9 -18.82 13.32 9.15
N ILE A 10 -18.09 12.20 9.17
CA ILE A 10 -16.92 12.00 10.04
C ILE A 10 -15.81 12.97 9.65
N ILE A 11 -15.50 13.07 8.37
CA ILE A 11 -14.47 13.97 7.83
C ILE A 11 -14.81 15.44 8.13
N ASP A 12 -16.07 15.85 7.96
CA ASP A 12 -16.55 17.18 8.33
C ASP A 12 -16.37 17.46 9.83
N GLY A 13 -16.58 16.45 10.67
CA GLY A 13 -16.35 16.56 12.10
C GLY A 13 -14.87 16.77 12.45
N ILE A 14 -13.96 16.13 11.72
CA ILE A 14 -12.49 16.29 11.87
C ILE A 14 -12.08 17.70 11.41
N GLU A 15 -12.57 18.16 10.26
CA GLU A 15 -12.28 19.50 9.74
C GLU A 15 -12.75 20.59 10.71
N LYS A 16 -14.00 20.50 11.20
CA LYS A 16 -14.57 21.46 12.17
C LYS A 16 -13.78 21.57 13.47
N ARG A 17 -13.02 20.54 13.83
CA ARG A 17 -12.09 20.57 14.97
C ARG A 17 -10.74 21.21 14.63
N GLY A 18 -10.52 21.64 13.38
CA GLY A 18 -9.29 22.29 12.94
C GLY A 18 -8.11 21.31 12.80
N ALA A 19 -8.37 20.00 12.60
CA ALA A 19 -7.33 19.01 12.54
C ALA A 19 -6.63 18.92 11.16
N PHE A 20 -7.26 19.34 10.08
CA PHE A 20 -6.73 19.19 8.71
C PHE A 20 -5.30 19.73 8.53
N PRO A 21 -4.91 20.90 9.07
CA PRO A 21 -3.52 21.39 8.97
C PRO A 21 -2.47 20.51 9.67
N GLN A 22 -2.91 19.56 10.53
CA GLN A 22 -2.04 18.67 11.30
C GLN A 22 -1.99 17.25 10.74
N ILE A 23 -2.69 16.97 9.64
CA ILE A 23 -2.69 15.66 9.00
C ILE A 23 -1.50 15.58 8.06
N ASP A 24 -0.55 14.70 8.36
CA ASP A 24 0.65 14.49 7.54
C ASP A 24 0.42 13.49 6.41
N ALA A 25 -0.48 12.52 6.62
CA ALA A 25 -0.81 11.52 5.60
C ALA A 25 -2.27 11.08 5.65
N ILE A 26 -2.80 10.72 4.49
CA ILE A 26 -4.08 10.07 4.29
C ILE A 26 -3.79 8.70 3.67
N LEU A 27 -4.41 7.65 4.19
CA LEU A 27 -4.34 6.32 3.61
C LEU A 27 -5.76 5.83 3.30
N SER A 28 -5.99 5.41 2.07
CA SER A 28 -7.20 4.68 1.70
C SER A 28 -6.86 3.25 1.30
N GLY A 29 -7.71 2.32 1.68
CA GLY A 29 -7.65 0.91 1.29
C GLY A 29 -8.86 0.51 0.44
N TYR A 30 -9.48 -0.63 0.78
CA TYR A 30 -10.64 -1.17 0.06
C TYR A 30 -11.76 -0.14 -0.12
N GLN A 31 -12.22 0.02 -1.36
CA GLN A 31 -13.29 0.93 -1.75
C GLN A 31 -14.50 0.13 -2.24
N GLY A 32 -15.63 0.34 -1.61
CA GLY A 32 -16.84 -0.44 -1.90
C GLY A 32 -17.72 0.10 -3.03
N GLY A 33 -17.41 1.27 -3.60
CA GLY A 33 -18.20 1.90 -4.66
C GLY A 33 -17.71 3.29 -5.04
N ALA A 34 -18.29 3.83 -6.11
CA ALA A 34 -17.91 5.12 -6.69
C ALA A 34 -18.15 6.30 -5.73
N ASP A 35 -19.21 6.25 -4.94
CA ASP A 35 -19.57 7.26 -3.95
C ASP A 35 -18.53 7.37 -2.81
N ILE A 36 -17.95 6.24 -2.38
CA ILE A 36 -16.85 6.21 -1.42
C ILE A 36 -15.57 6.79 -2.04
N ALA A 37 -15.27 6.43 -3.29
CA ALA A 37 -14.11 6.98 -4.00
C ALA A 37 -14.22 8.52 -4.13
N ASP A 38 -15.40 9.03 -4.46
CA ASP A 38 -15.64 10.47 -4.53
C ASP A 38 -15.43 11.16 -3.19
N ALA A 39 -15.92 10.56 -2.10
CA ALA A 39 -15.74 11.08 -0.75
C ALA A 39 -14.24 11.09 -0.37
N ILE A 40 -13.46 10.06 -0.77
CA ILE A 40 -12.02 10.00 -0.53
C ILE A 40 -11.29 11.09 -1.32
N VAL A 41 -11.53 11.20 -2.62
CA VAL A 41 -10.88 12.22 -3.48
C VAL A 41 -11.16 13.62 -2.98
N GLU A 42 -12.42 13.91 -2.60
CA GLU A 42 -12.79 15.21 -2.02
C GLU A 42 -12.10 15.44 -0.66
N THR A 43 -12.00 14.42 0.18
CA THR A 43 -11.28 14.50 1.46
C THR A 43 -9.79 14.84 1.24
N VAL A 44 -9.15 14.16 0.30
CA VAL A 44 -7.74 14.41 -0.07
C VAL A 44 -7.56 15.85 -0.53
N ARG A 45 -8.45 16.34 -1.40
CA ARG A 45 -8.41 17.73 -1.89
C ARG A 45 -8.51 18.74 -0.75
N ARG A 46 -9.44 18.52 0.19
CA ARG A 46 -9.67 19.42 1.35
C ARG A 46 -8.47 19.42 2.31
N ILE A 47 -7.92 18.25 2.62
CA ILE A 47 -6.76 18.14 3.51
C ILE A 47 -5.53 18.77 2.86
N LYS A 48 -5.23 18.47 1.58
CA LYS A 48 -4.10 19.09 0.86
C LYS A 48 -4.26 20.61 0.68
N ALA A 49 -5.48 21.13 0.63
CA ALA A 49 -5.72 22.58 0.65
C ALA A 49 -5.35 23.21 2.00
N ALA A 50 -5.55 22.50 3.11
CA ALA A 50 -5.18 22.95 4.47
C ALA A 50 -3.73 22.66 4.83
N ASN A 51 -3.19 21.52 4.37
CA ASN A 51 -1.79 21.12 4.50
C ASN A 51 -1.24 20.62 3.15
N PRO A 52 -0.60 21.47 2.33
CA PRO A 52 -0.05 21.08 1.04
C PRO A 52 1.07 20.02 1.09
N LYS A 53 1.61 19.75 2.28
CA LYS A 53 2.63 18.71 2.49
C LYS A 53 2.05 17.34 2.83
N ALA A 54 0.74 17.26 3.10
CA ALA A 54 0.06 16.01 3.40
C ALA A 54 0.18 15.06 2.21
N LEU A 55 0.63 13.83 2.48
CA LEU A 55 0.73 12.76 1.48
C LEU A 55 -0.59 12.01 1.38
N TYR A 56 -0.95 11.58 0.19
CA TYR A 56 -2.03 10.63 0.01
C TYR A 56 -1.49 9.31 -0.52
N ALA A 57 -1.67 8.25 0.27
CA ALA A 57 -1.38 6.88 -0.10
C ALA A 57 -2.68 6.13 -0.42
N CYS A 58 -2.71 5.44 -1.57
CA CYS A 58 -3.81 4.58 -1.96
C CYS A 58 -3.33 3.13 -2.05
N ASP A 59 -3.94 2.25 -1.25
CA ASP A 59 -3.87 0.81 -1.47
C ASP A 59 -5.01 0.42 -2.44
N PRO A 60 -4.69 0.12 -3.71
CA PRO A 60 -5.69 -0.08 -4.76
C PRO A 60 -6.23 -1.52 -4.72
N VAL A 61 -6.87 -1.89 -3.63
CA VAL A 61 -7.35 -3.26 -3.38
C VAL A 61 -8.35 -3.71 -4.45
N MET A 62 -7.96 -4.69 -5.26
CA MET A 62 -8.81 -5.26 -6.32
C MET A 62 -8.85 -6.78 -6.32
N GLY A 63 -7.74 -7.43 -5.96
CA GLY A 63 -7.61 -8.86 -6.08
C GLY A 63 -6.22 -9.40 -5.85
N ASN A 64 -5.99 -10.62 -6.27
CA ASN A 64 -4.67 -11.25 -6.24
C ASN A 64 -4.56 -12.35 -7.32
N ALA A 65 -3.33 -12.77 -7.61
CA ALA A 65 -3.05 -13.76 -8.66
C ALA A 65 -3.78 -15.10 -8.46
N LYS A 66 -4.16 -15.47 -7.22
CA LYS A 66 -4.86 -16.75 -6.95
C LYS A 66 -6.36 -16.64 -7.13
N SER A 67 -6.97 -15.54 -6.67
CA SER A 67 -8.43 -15.35 -6.65
C SER A 67 -8.93 -14.58 -7.87
N GLY A 68 -8.03 -13.94 -8.63
CA GLY A 68 -8.40 -12.94 -9.61
C GLY A 68 -8.92 -11.66 -8.93
N CYS A 69 -9.64 -10.86 -9.71
CA CYS A 69 -10.34 -9.69 -9.20
C CYS A 69 -11.56 -10.14 -8.39
N PHE A 70 -11.74 -9.62 -7.17
CA PHE A 70 -12.86 -9.93 -6.28
C PHE A 70 -13.76 -8.72 -5.97
N VAL A 71 -13.40 -7.56 -6.50
CA VAL A 71 -14.25 -6.36 -6.45
C VAL A 71 -15.18 -6.31 -7.66
N SER A 72 -16.22 -5.47 -7.62
CA SER A 72 -17.10 -5.27 -8.78
C SER A 72 -16.34 -4.66 -9.96
N ASP A 73 -16.79 -4.94 -11.19
CA ASP A 73 -16.13 -4.53 -12.44
C ASP A 73 -15.97 -3.00 -12.58
N GLU A 74 -16.74 -2.22 -11.84
CA GLU A 74 -16.65 -0.75 -11.81
C GLU A 74 -15.45 -0.23 -11.00
N ILE A 75 -14.93 -1.01 -10.03
CA ILE A 75 -13.90 -0.54 -9.11
C ILE A 75 -12.53 -0.36 -9.78
N PRO A 76 -12.02 -1.29 -10.60
CA PRO A 76 -10.71 -1.12 -11.21
C PRO A 76 -10.60 0.14 -12.10
N PRO A 77 -11.53 0.43 -13.04
CA PRO A 77 -11.47 1.65 -13.80
C PRO A 77 -11.64 2.91 -12.90
N LEU A 78 -12.48 2.85 -11.86
CA LEU A 78 -12.63 3.92 -10.90
C LEU A 78 -11.31 4.24 -10.18
N LEU A 79 -10.62 3.22 -9.68
CA LEU A 79 -9.31 3.38 -9.05
C LEU A 79 -8.29 3.99 -10.01
N ARG A 80 -8.15 3.41 -11.22
CA ARG A 80 -7.20 3.87 -12.24
C ARG A 80 -7.45 5.31 -12.69
N ASP A 81 -8.72 5.66 -12.93
CA ASP A 81 -9.06 6.90 -13.63
C ASP A 81 -9.38 8.06 -12.68
N ARG A 82 -9.64 7.80 -11.39
CA ARG A 82 -10.09 8.83 -10.44
C ARG A 82 -9.30 8.89 -9.13
N VAL A 83 -8.89 7.75 -8.57
CA VAL A 83 -8.27 7.71 -7.25
C VAL A 83 -6.75 7.73 -7.35
N VAL A 84 -6.17 6.85 -8.15
CA VAL A 84 -4.72 6.76 -8.37
C VAL A 84 -4.12 8.07 -8.90
N PRO A 85 -4.78 8.83 -9.81
CA PRO A 85 -4.24 10.09 -10.31
C PRO A 85 -4.00 11.18 -9.24
N VAL A 86 -4.66 11.12 -8.10
CA VAL A 86 -4.50 12.10 -7.01
C VAL A 86 -3.62 11.59 -5.88
N ALA A 87 -3.14 10.34 -5.96
CA ALA A 87 -2.26 9.74 -4.98
C ALA A 87 -0.78 10.15 -5.17
N ASP A 88 -0.07 10.33 -4.08
CA ASP A 88 1.39 10.49 -4.07
C ASP A 88 2.09 9.14 -4.00
N ILE A 89 1.45 8.18 -3.33
CA ILE A 89 1.93 6.82 -3.10
C ILE A 89 0.82 5.83 -3.47
N ILE A 90 1.18 4.71 -4.10
CA ILE A 90 0.28 3.55 -4.23
C ILE A 90 0.98 2.28 -3.77
N THR A 91 0.20 1.32 -3.25
CA THR A 91 0.74 0.07 -2.68
C THR A 91 0.14 -1.21 -3.30
N PRO A 92 0.02 -1.31 -4.63
CA PRO A 92 -0.57 -2.48 -5.27
C PRO A 92 0.25 -3.75 -4.99
N ASN A 93 -0.41 -4.90 -4.93
CA ASN A 93 0.30 -6.14 -5.15
C ASN A 93 0.64 -6.31 -6.65
N GLN A 94 1.49 -7.29 -6.98
CA GLN A 94 1.95 -7.52 -8.36
C GLN A 94 0.78 -7.73 -9.36
N PHE A 95 -0.29 -8.43 -8.93
CA PHE A 95 -1.49 -8.63 -9.77
C PHE A 95 -2.24 -7.31 -10.01
N GLU A 96 -2.44 -6.52 -8.96
CA GLU A 96 -3.12 -5.22 -9.02
C GLU A 96 -2.36 -4.21 -9.88
N LEU A 97 -1.02 -4.20 -9.78
CA LEU A 97 -0.18 -3.38 -10.65
C LEU A 97 -0.39 -3.73 -12.12
N GLY A 98 -0.37 -5.02 -12.46
CA GLY A 98 -0.65 -5.49 -13.82
C GLY A 98 -2.03 -5.07 -14.32
N TYR A 99 -3.04 -5.16 -13.44
CA TYR A 99 -4.41 -4.78 -13.76
C TYR A 99 -4.57 -3.26 -13.98
N LEU A 100 -3.99 -2.43 -13.09
CA LEU A 100 -4.03 -0.96 -13.19
C LEU A 100 -3.39 -0.45 -14.49
N THR A 101 -2.32 -1.10 -14.93
CA THR A 101 -1.47 -0.60 -16.02
C THR A 101 -1.68 -1.36 -17.34
N ASP A 102 -2.58 -2.34 -17.33
CA ASP A 102 -2.78 -3.27 -18.45
C ASP A 102 -1.44 -3.82 -18.96
N SER A 103 -0.68 -4.44 -18.05
CA SER A 103 0.70 -4.87 -18.29
C SER A 103 0.96 -6.27 -17.73
N GLU A 104 1.84 -7.01 -18.41
CA GLU A 104 2.48 -8.18 -17.83
C GLU A 104 3.47 -7.75 -16.74
N VAL A 105 3.57 -8.55 -15.67
CA VAL A 105 4.38 -8.28 -14.47
C VAL A 105 5.16 -9.51 -14.00
N GLY A 106 5.39 -10.48 -14.89
CA GLY A 106 6.01 -11.77 -14.57
C GLY A 106 7.52 -11.72 -14.36
N THR A 107 8.21 -10.67 -14.84
CA THR A 107 9.66 -10.47 -14.66
C THR A 107 9.94 -9.13 -13.98
N LEU A 108 11.18 -8.93 -13.53
CA LEU A 108 11.58 -7.65 -12.94
C LEU A 108 11.40 -6.49 -13.93
N ASP A 109 11.89 -6.65 -15.17
CA ASP A 109 11.79 -5.62 -16.20
C ASP A 109 10.34 -5.28 -16.53
N GLN A 110 9.46 -6.28 -16.63
CA GLN A 110 8.03 -6.07 -16.85
C GLN A 110 7.40 -5.34 -15.67
N THR A 111 7.75 -5.71 -14.43
CA THR A 111 7.24 -5.06 -13.22
C THR A 111 7.70 -3.60 -13.15
N LEU A 112 8.98 -3.32 -13.43
CA LEU A 112 9.50 -1.94 -13.49
C LEU A 112 8.84 -1.12 -14.59
N ALA A 113 8.61 -1.70 -15.77
CA ALA A 113 7.88 -1.04 -16.86
C ALA A 113 6.42 -0.73 -16.47
N ALA A 114 5.75 -1.63 -15.76
CA ALA A 114 4.41 -1.41 -15.22
C ALA A 114 4.39 -0.32 -14.14
N VAL A 115 5.40 -0.29 -13.24
CA VAL A 115 5.56 0.79 -12.26
C VAL A 115 5.69 2.15 -12.96
N LYS A 116 6.49 2.24 -14.02
CA LYS A 116 6.64 3.48 -14.77
C LYS A 116 5.31 3.95 -15.38
N LYS A 117 4.52 3.04 -15.94
CA LYS A 117 3.16 3.37 -16.41
C LYS A 117 2.26 3.84 -15.28
N ALA A 118 2.35 3.23 -14.08
CA ALA A 118 1.58 3.67 -12.92
C ALA A 118 1.99 5.08 -12.48
N GLN A 119 3.29 5.40 -12.52
CA GLN A 119 3.78 6.76 -12.24
C GLN A 119 3.29 7.79 -13.25
N GLU A 120 3.13 7.42 -14.52
CA GLU A 120 2.53 8.29 -15.55
C GLU A 120 1.05 8.61 -15.28
N ILE A 121 0.35 7.78 -14.51
CA ILE A 121 -1.04 8.04 -14.09
C ILE A 121 -1.10 9.13 -13.01
N GLY A 122 -0.15 9.16 -12.05
CA GLY A 122 -0.14 10.15 -10.99
C GLY A 122 0.89 9.96 -9.88
N PRO A 123 0.96 8.80 -9.21
CA PRO A 123 1.80 8.63 -8.02
C PRO A 123 3.28 8.64 -8.37
N LYS A 124 4.07 9.38 -7.58
CA LYS A 124 5.53 9.37 -7.69
C LYS A 124 6.13 8.10 -7.09
N THR A 125 5.56 7.62 -5.98
CA THR A 125 6.07 6.48 -5.22
C THR A 125 5.15 5.28 -5.36
N VAL A 126 5.72 4.13 -5.71
CA VAL A 126 4.98 2.86 -5.88
C VAL A 126 5.66 1.78 -5.05
N LEU A 127 4.91 1.17 -4.13
CA LEU A 127 5.31 -0.05 -3.44
C LEU A 127 4.56 -1.25 -4.06
N VAL A 128 5.27 -2.12 -4.75
CA VAL A 128 4.70 -3.37 -5.25
C VAL A 128 4.92 -4.47 -4.23
N THR A 129 3.83 -5.05 -3.73
CA THR A 129 3.88 -6.14 -2.76
C THR A 129 3.67 -7.50 -3.42
N SER A 130 4.04 -8.57 -2.70
CA SER A 130 3.84 -9.96 -3.15
C SER A 130 4.48 -10.25 -4.52
N VAL A 131 5.61 -9.65 -4.79
CA VAL A 131 6.36 -9.85 -6.05
C VAL A 131 6.93 -11.26 -6.09
N LYS A 132 6.68 -11.94 -7.20
CA LYS A 132 7.29 -13.23 -7.56
C LYS A 132 7.72 -13.18 -9.01
N ARG A 133 8.97 -13.50 -9.25
CA ARG A 133 9.62 -13.53 -10.56
C ARG A 133 10.49 -14.79 -10.69
N PRO A 134 10.96 -15.19 -11.87
CA PRO A 134 11.76 -16.39 -12.04
C PRO A 134 13.02 -16.43 -11.17
N GLU A 135 13.60 -15.26 -10.88
CA GLU A 135 14.81 -15.12 -10.07
C GLU A 135 14.54 -15.05 -8.55
N THR A 136 13.26 -14.91 -8.13
CA THR A 136 12.94 -14.94 -6.69
C THR A 136 13.39 -16.27 -6.08
N PRO A 137 14.25 -16.27 -5.06
CA PRO A 137 14.72 -17.52 -4.45
C PRO A 137 13.57 -18.38 -3.94
N GLU A 138 13.73 -19.69 -4.01
CA GLU A 138 12.73 -20.62 -3.50
C GLU A 138 12.44 -20.35 -2.01
N GLY A 139 11.18 -20.36 -1.64
CA GLY A 139 10.74 -20.07 -0.26
C GLY A 139 10.82 -18.60 0.12
N GLN A 140 10.97 -17.69 -0.84
CA GLN A 140 10.96 -16.25 -0.59
C GLN A 140 9.82 -15.54 -1.34
N ILE A 141 9.57 -14.30 -0.91
CA ILE A 141 8.66 -13.34 -1.51
C ILE A 141 9.31 -11.97 -1.48
N GLU A 142 9.04 -11.15 -2.48
CA GLU A 142 9.71 -9.87 -2.62
C GLU A 142 8.72 -8.69 -2.53
N MET A 143 9.25 -7.53 -2.16
CA MET A 143 8.62 -6.22 -2.31
C MET A 143 9.55 -5.32 -3.11
N LEU A 144 8.98 -4.57 -4.05
CA LEU A 144 9.67 -3.60 -4.89
C LEU A 144 9.14 -2.21 -4.59
N ALA A 145 9.99 -1.27 -4.19
CA ALA A 145 9.61 0.13 -4.01
C ALA A 145 10.35 1.01 -5.00
N VAL A 146 9.61 1.90 -5.66
CA VAL A 146 10.15 2.86 -6.63
C VAL A 146 9.70 4.26 -6.26
N ASP A 147 10.65 5.22 -6.23
CA ASP A 147 10.39 6.63 -6.05
C ASP A 147 11.09 7.44 -7.15
N GLY A 148 10.33 7.98 -8.08
CA GLY A 148 10.88 8.54 -9.31
C GLY A 148 11.63 7.47 -10.11
N ASP A 149 12.94 7.68 -10.31
CA ASP A 149 13.80 6.76 -11.08
C ASP A 149 14.59 5.78 -10.16
N ARG A 150 14.44 5.88 -8.83
CA ARG A 150 15.15 5.00 -7.89
C ARG A 150 14.29 3.80 -7.53
N ALA A 151 14.83 2.61 -7.72
CA ALA A 151 14.16 1.35 -7.46
C ALA A 151 14.92 0.51 -6.42
N PHE A 152 14.20 -0.11 -5.50
CA PHE A 152 14.75 -0.94 -4.42
C PHE A 152 13.94 -2.21 -4.27
N LEU A 153 14.63 -3.32 -4.08
CA LEU A 153 14.04 -4.64 -3.90
C LEU A 153 14.41 -5.19 -2.52
N VAL A 154 13.46 -5.83 -1.85
CA VAL A 154 13.70 -6.58 -0.62
C VAL A 154 13.08 -7.96 -0.75
N SER A 155 13.83 -8.99 -0.33
CA SER A 155 13.34 -10.37 -0.24
C SER A 155 13.17 -10.77 1.22
N THR A 156 12.06 -11.45 1.54
CA THR A 156 11.77 -12.01 2.86
C THR A 156 11.40 -13.49 2.73
N PRO A 157 11.58 -14.31 3.77
CA PRO A 157 11.04 -15.67 3.76
C PRO A 157 9.53 -15.66 3.55
N LEU A 158 9.04 -16.58 2.71
CA LEU A 158 7.61 -16.80 2.51
C LEU A 158 7.09 -17.72 3.61
N LEU A 159 6.28 -17.18 4.50
CA LEU A 159 5.64 -17.98 5.53
C LEU A 159 4.51 -18.86 4.94
N PRO A 160 4.33 -20.10 5.44
CA PRO A 160 3.43 -21.09 4.85
C PRO A 160 1.96 -20.86 5.23
N PHE A 161 1.55 -19.60 5.37
CA PHE A 161 0.17 -19.25 5.71
C PHE A 161 -0.25 -17.93 5.07
N LYS A 162 -1.54 -17.62 5.10
CA LYS A 162 -2.10 -16.33 4.69
C LYS A 162 -3.05 -15.80 5.74
N ARG A 163 -3.03 -14.50 5.97
CA ARG A 163 -3.98 -13.79 6.83
C ARG A 163 -4.47 -12.53 6.12
N ASN A 164 -5.76 -12.25 6.31
CA ASN A 164 -6.35 -11.00 5.85
C ASN A 164 -5.75 -9.83 6.64
N GLY A 165 -5.67 -8.65 6.03
CA GLY A 165 -5.15 -7.45 6.67
C GLY A 165 -3.63 -7.26 6.53
N SER A 166 -2.87 -8.25 6.01
CA SER A 166 -1.42 -8.08 5.82
C SER A 166 -1.09 -6.97 4.80
N GLY A 167 -1.89 -6.82 3.75
CA GLY A 167 -1.78 -5.72 2.79
C GLY A 167 -2.03 -4.37 3.46
N ASP A 168 -3.12 -4.26 4.21
CA ASP A 168 -3.48 -3.03 4.92
C ASP A 168 -2.38 -2.58 5.88
N VAL A 169 -1.79 -3.51 6.65
CA VAL A 169 -0.67 -3.21 7.54
C VAL A 169 0.58 -2.80 6.77
N THR A 170 0.87 -3.47 5.65
CA THR A 170 2.00 -3.11 4.78
C THR A 170 1.84 -1.70 4.25
N ALA A 171 0.67 -1.34 3.74
CA ALA A 171 0.36 -0.01 3.24
C ALA A 171 0.48 1.05 4.34
N ALA A 172 -0.04 0.75 5.55
CA ALA A 172 0.01 1.66 6.69
C ALA A 172 1.46 1.90 7.17
N LEU A 173 2.24 0.85 7.36
CA LEU A 173 3.64 0.95 7.79
C LEU A 173 4.51 1.67 6.76
N PHE A 174 4.36 1.33 5.47
CA PHE A 174 5.11 2.01 4.42
C PHE A 174 4.79 3.49 4.35
N THR A 175 3.50 3.84 4.39
CA THR A 175 3.04 5.24 4.39
C THR A 175 3.59 5.99 5.59
N GLY A 176 3.51 5.41 6.80
CA GLY A 176 4.03 6.01 8.02
C GLY A 176 5.54 6.24 7.97
N HIS A 177 6.31 5.22 7.59
CA HIS A 177 7.77 5.34 7.47
C HIS A 177 8.19 6.33 6.38
N TYR A 178 7.49 6.35 5.24
CA TYR A 178 7.79 7.30 4.17
C TYR A 178 7.46 8.74 4.56
N THR A 179 6.36 8.94 5.28
CA THR A 179 5.98 10.25 5.82
C THR A 179 7.03 10.78 6.81
N GLU A 180 7.59 9.89 7.65
CA GLU A 180 8.63 10.23 8.62
C GLU A 180 9.98 10.52 7.96
N THR A 181 10.41 9.69 7.01
CA THR A 181 11.80 9.69 6.53
C THR A 181 11.99 10.37 5.17
N SER A 182 10.96 10.37 4.34
CA SER A 182 11.04 10.71 2.90
C SER A 182 12.09 9.89 2.15
N ASP A 183 12.45 8.72 2.68
CA ASP A 183 13.43 7.78 2.12
C ASP A 183 12.74 6.45 1.79
N VAL A 184 12.58 6.18 0.50
CA VAL A 184 11.89 4.98 0.00
C VAL A 184 12.64 3.70 0.35
N LYS A 185 13.98 3.72 0.35
CA LYS A 185 14.81 2.55 0.71
C LYS A 185 14.62 2.18 2.18
N GLU A 186 14.74 3.16 3.06
CA GLU A 186 14.58 2.96 4.49
C GLU A 186 13.13 2.57 4.84
N SER A 187 12.15 3.19 4.19
CA SER A 187 10.73 2.85 4.36
C SER A 187 10.44 1.42 3.94
N LEU A 188 10.96 0.98 2.79
CA LEU A 188 10.82 -0.40 2.32
C LEU A 188 11.45 -1.40 3.29
N ARG A 189 12.70 -1.13 3.73
CA ARG A 189 13.43 -1.98 4.66
C ARG A 189 12.68 -2.15 5.99
N ARG A 190 12.26 -1.05 6.60
CA ARG A 190 11.50 -1.05 7.87
C ARG A 190 10.17 -1.77 7.71
N THR A 191 9.43 -1.48 6.66
CA THR A 191 8.14 -2.11 6.37
C THR A 191 8.29 -3.63 6.22
N ALA A 192 9.21 -4.10 5.38
CA ALA A 192 9.42 -5.53 5.17
C ALA A 192 9.79 -6.25 6.47
N SER A 193 10.65 -5.63 7.30
CA SER A 193 11.08 -6.18 8.59
C SER A 193 9.92 -6.28 9.58
N SER A 194 9.16 -5.20 9.77
CA SER A 194 8.03 -5.17 10.70
C SER A 194 6.88 -6.08 10.29
N VAL A 195 6.56 -6.12 8.99
CA VAL A 195 5.51 -7.00 8.45
C VAL A 195 5.91 -8.47 8.60
N TYR A 196 7.17 -8.82 8.33
CA TYR A 196 7.65 -10.18 8.53
C TYR A 196 7.50 -10.62 9.98
N ASP A 197 7.99 -9.82 10.94
CA ASP A 197 7.90 -10.15 12.37
C ASP A 197 6.45 -10.26 12.85
N LEU A 198 5.56 -9.39 12.38
CA LEU A 198 4.12 -9.51 12.67
C LEU A 198 3.54 -10.83 12.17
N LEU A 199 3.86 -11.18 10.93
CA LEU A 199 3.38 -12.42 10.34
C LEU A 199 3.97 -13.65 11.02
N GLU A 200 5.25 -13.63 11.38
CA GLU A 200 5.91 -14.71 12.14
C GLU A 200 5.24 -14.89 13.51
N ASN A 201 5.05 -13.82 14.28
CA ASN A 201 4.32 -13.86 15.56
C ASN A 201 2.90 -14.42 15.40
N THR A 202 2.21 -14.03 14.33
CA THR A 202 0.85 -14.53 14.04
C THR A 202 0.87 -16.03 13.69
N TYR A 203 1.87 -16.47 12.95
CA TYR A 203 2.05 -17.88 12.60
C TYR A 203 2.34 -18.73 13.83
N GLU A 204 3.29 -18.29 14.67
CA GLU A 204 3.66 -18.99 15.91
C GLU A 204 2.49 -19.06 16.92
N ALA A 205 1.67 -18.02 16.96
CA ALA A 205 0.48 -17.98 17.81
C ALA A 205 -0.69 -18.83 17.27
N GLU A 206 -0.58 -19.39 16.08
CA GLU A 206 -1.61 -20.20 15.40
C GLU A 206 -3.00 -19.52 15.33
N THR A 207 -3.03 -18.17 15.32
CA THR A 207 -4.28 -17.41 15.36
C THR A 207 -4.87 -17.17 13.96
N ALA A 208 -6.18 -17.01 13.88
CA ALA A 208 -6.87 -16.67 12.64
C ALA A 208 -6.67 -15.19 12.25
N GLU A 209 -6.51 -14.31 13.23
CA GLU A 209 -6.34 -12.88 13.07
C GLU A 209 -4.88 -12.46 13.30
N LEU A 210 -4.45 -11.37 12.64
CA LEU A 210 -3.14 -10.79 12.86
C LEU A 210 -2.96 -10.35 14.32
N GLN A 211 -1.81 -10.65 14.89
CA GLN A 211 -1.47 -10.32 16.28
C GLN A 211 -1.03 -8.86 16.42
N LEU A 212 -1.85 -7.90 15.93
CA LEU A 212 -1.51 -6.48 15.86
C LEU A 212 -1.17 -5.87 17.22
N ILE A 213 -1.98 -6.18 18.24
CA ILE A 213 -1.82 -5.61 19.59
C ILE A 213 -0.60 -6.23 20.28
N GLN A 214 -0.44 -7.54 20.17
CA GLN A 214 0.65 -8.28 20.81
C GLN A 214 2.00 -8.01 20.14
N SER A 215 1.98 -7.56 18.91
CA SER A 215 3.18 -7.29 18.09
C SER A 215 3.48 -5.79 17.93
N GLN A 216 2.91 -4.91 18.76
CA GLN A 216 3.11 -3.46 18.61
C GLN A 216 4.59 -3.05 18.61
N ASP A 217 5.41 -3.70 19.44
CA ASP A 217 6.84 -3.36 19.54
C ASP A 217 7.61 -3.61 18.25
N VAL A 218 7.22 -4.61 17.45
CA VAL A 218 7.92 -4.91 16.18
C VAL A 218 7.61 -3.89 15.07
N PHE A 219 6.58 -3.07 15.21
CA PHE A 219 6.33 -1.99 14.26
C PHE A 219 7.40 -0.91 14.33
N ALA A 220 7.88 -0.60 15.53
CA ALA A 220 8.95 0.37 15.75
C ALA A 220 10.34 -0.29 15.79
N HIS A 221 10.43 -1.50 16.34
CA HIS A 221 11.67 -2.20 16.62
C HIS A 221 11.63 -3.64 16.11
N PRO A 222 11.61 -3.87 14.77
CA PRO A 222 11.56 -5.22 14.22
C PRO A 222 12.82 -6.01 14.59
N ARG A 223 12.64 -7.29 14.94
CA ARG A 223 13.73 -8.22 15.26
C ARG A 223 14.53 -8.56 14.02
N MET A 224 13.84 -8.86 12.92
CA MET A 224 14.47 -9.13 11.64
C MET A 224 14.87 -7.80 10.97
N GLN A 225 16.04 -7.82 10.32
CA GLN A 225 16.57 -6.65 9.60
C GLN A 225 16.88 -7.09 8.16
N PHE A 226 15.90 -6.91 7.28
CA PHE A 226 16.09 -7.20 5.86
C PHE A 226 16.85 -6.07 5.16
N HIS A 227 17.56 -6.41 4.10
CA HIS A 227 18.31 -5.45 3.30
C HIS A 227 17.53 -5.11 2.03
N ALA A 228 17.42 -3.81 1.74
CA ALA A 228 16.88 -3.32 0.47
C ALA A 228 18.03 -3.06 -0.50
N GLU A 229 18.05 -3.83 -1.59
CA GLU A 229 19.02 -3.69 -2.68
C GLU A 229 18.55 -2.60 -3.65
N GLU A 230 19.45 -1.73 -4.10
CA GLU A 230 19.20 -0.76 -5.17
C GLU A 230 19.39 -1.44 -6.53
N LEU A 231 18.45 -1.25 -7.46
CA LEU A 231 18.42 -1.89 -8.77
C LEU A 231 19.04 -1.04 -9.86
#